data_da25a9951548f311b6edbaac51ce0d00
#
_entry.id   da25a9951548f311b6edbaac51ce0d00
#
_cell.length_a   1.000
_cell.length_b   1.000
_cell.length_c   1.000
_cell.angle_alpha   90.00
_cell.angle_beta   90.00
_cell.angle_gamma   90.00
#
_symmetry.space_group_name_H-M   'P 1'
#
loop_
_entity.id
_entity.type
_entity.pdbx_description
1 polymer ?
#
loop_
_entity_poly.entity_id
_entity_poly.type
_entity_poly.pdbx_seq_one_letter_code
_entity_poly.pdbx_strand_id
1 'polypeptide(L)'
;YPVFSFGLDRGGKIRGEAPVGEFVLEVFSPDNSLYMDSVLTITIEPGKKNELAPIQLLERAMVTVRGSIKDSSNNPIWAEIVFVDPNDDENRFWPMWDNDVTGLSDGDFAYEIPQGDYKILAERFDGLYKSAFYDADSNGSADVVSITSNVTGINFILESRPTATVTIKLLDANTSEPVKYAWFDFFDAEDEFAPIVFPHLGMIDFESPSFDGTYTLSVPGGSYKLELASPEYKEVYQILDESGNTAWETSEWENGATITLIDGNTTDLGTVNLEANGFSDAEFYGFGWLD
;
A
#
# COMPACT_ATOMS: atom_id res chain seq x y z
N TYR A 1 10.16 28.05 -11.10
CA TYR A 1 9.41 29.01 -10.24
C TYR A 1 9.46 28.48 -8.80
N PRO A 2 9.67 29.36 -7.78
CA PRO A 2 9.61 28.89 -6.40
C PRO A 2 8.18 28.42 -6.07
N VAL A 3 8.06 27.23 -5.57
CA VAL A 3 6.79 26.66 -5.08
C VAL A 3 6.76 26.82 -3.56
N PHE A 4 5.71 27.44 -3.04
CA PHE A 4 5.47 27.54 -1.60
C PHE A 4 4.26 26.67 -1.24
N SER A 5 4.41 25.84 -0.24
CA SER A 5 3.36 24.96 0.24
C SER A 5 2.90 25.39 1.62
N PHE A 6 1.60 25.46 1.85
CA PHE A 6 1.00 25.82 3.13
C PHE A 6 -0.05 24.81 3.52
N GLY A 7 0.01 24.35 4.77
CA GLY A 7 -1.05 23.53 5.36
C GLY A 7 -2.21 24.38 5.87
N LEU A 8 -3.41 23.81 5.89
CA LEU A 8 -4.60 24.37 6.53
C LEU A 8 -4.56 24.13 8.04
N ASP A 9 -5.01 25.10 8.82
CA ASP A 9 -5.34 24.88 10.23
C ASP A 9 -6.67 24.10 10.36
N ARG A 10 -6.99 23.64 11.58
CA ARG A 10 -8.25 22.93 11.86
C ARG A 10 -9.52 23.72 11.55
N GLY A 11 -9.41 25.03 11.31
CA GLY A 11 -10.51 25.90 10.93
C GLY A 11 -10.56 26.20 9.43
N GLY A 12 -9.77 25.51 8.61
CA GLY A 12 -9.68 25.72 7.17
C GLY A 12 -9.01 27.04 6.78
N LYS A 13 -8.16 27.61 7.65
CA LYS A 13 -7.45 28.86 7.38
C LYS A 13 -6.00 28.60 7.05
N ILE A 14 -5.53 29.27 6.01
CA ILE A 14 -4.13 29.33 5.63
C ILE A 14 -3.55 30.65 6.17
N ARG A 15 -2.34 30.55 6.75
CA ARG A 15 -1.53 31.73 7.11
C ARG A 15 -0.09 31.44 6.68
N GLY A 16 0.52 32.40 6.02
CA GLY A 16 1.90 32.26 5.59
C GLY A 16 2.46 33.60 5.14
N GLU A 17 3.76 33.62 4.92
CA GLU A 17 4.49 34.73 4.31
C GLU A 17 4.87 34.34 2.91
N ALA A 18 4.64 35.23 1.95
CA ALA A 18 5.02 35.03 0.56
C ALA A 18 5.73 36.30 0.03
N PRO A 19 6.62 36.16 -0.94
CA PRO A 19 7.22 37.30 -1.61
C PRO A 19 6.17 38.19 -2.28
N VAL A 20 6.52 39.44 -2.51
CA VAL A 20 5.67 40.36 -3.27
C VAL A 20 5.62 39.93 -4.73
N GLY A 21 4.44 39.92 -5.33
CA GLY A 21 4.27 39.57 -6.75
C GLY A 21 2.90 38.95 -7.05
N GLU A 22 2.77 38.47 -8.26
CA GLU A 22 1.61 37.75 -8.76
C GLU A 22 1.91 36.24 -8.72
N PHE A 23 1.00 35.44 -8.16
CA PHE A 23 1.14 34.01 -7.97
C PHE A 23 -0.11 33.27 -8.42
N VAL A 24 0.08 32.04 -8.85
CA VAL A 24 -1.00 31.07 -8.98
C VAL A 24 -1.09 30.32 -7.65
N LEU A 25 -2.27 30.41 -7.02
CA LEU A 25 -2.61 29.64 -5.83
C LEU A 25 -3.43 28.44 -6.25
N GLU A 26 -2.90 27.26 -6.00
CA GLU A 26 -3.60 26.00 -6.19
C GLU A 26 -4.05 25.46 -4.84
N VAL A 27 -5.32 25.13 -4.73
CA VAL A 27 -5.92 24.55 -3.52
C VAL A 27 -6.36 23.15 -3.87
N PHE A 28 -5.64 22.18 -3.34
CA PHE A 28 -5.94 20.76 -3.54
C PHE A 28 -6.85 20.25 -2.42
N SER A 29 -7.83 19.46 -2.79
CA SER A 29 -8.55 18.64 -1.82
C SER A 29 -7.66 17.47 -1.43
N PRO A 30 -7.38 17.23 -0.13
CA PRO A 30 -6.73 15.99 0.27
C PRO A 30 -7.62 14.83 -0.20
N ASP A 31 -6.98 13.80 -0.71
CA ASP A 31 -7.60 12.54 -1.11
C ASP A 31 -8.44 12.54 -2.39
N ASN A 32 -8.37 13.56 -3.24
CA ASN A 32 -9.15 13.63 -4.50
C ASN A 32 -10.65 13.33 -4.36
N SER A 33 -11.20 13.36 -3.11
CA SER A 33 -12.41 12.65 -2.80
C SER A 33 -13.69 13.44 -3.06
N LEU A 34 -13.94 14.49 -2.29
CA LEU A 34 -15.26 15.13 -2.31
C LEU A 34 -15.29 16.47 -3.05
N TYR A 35 -14.15 17.12 -3.19
CA TYR A 35 -14.10 18.47 -3.74
C TYR A 35 -13.18 18.57 -4.94
N MET A 36 -13.53 19.45 -5.86
CA MET A 36 -12.66 19.81 -7.00
C MET A 36 -11.54 20.73 -6.52
N ASP A 37 -10.36 20.56 -7.11
CA ASP A 37 -9.27 21.49 -6.91
C ASP A 37 -9.64 22.87 -7.43
N SER A 38 -9.10 23.90 -6.84
CA SER A 38 -9.35 25.26 -7.23
C SER A 38 -8.03 25.98 -7.55
N VAL A 39 -7.99 26.68 -8.67
CA VAL A 39 -6.84 27.46 -9.10
C VAL A 39 -7.25 28.91 -9.24
N LEU A 40 -6.49 29.81 -8.60
CA LEU A 40 -6.76 31.25 -8.67
C LEU A 40 -5.46 32.05 -8.73
N THR A 41 -5.51 33.18 -9.44
CA THR A 41 -4.40 34.14 -9.46
C THR A 41 -4.55 35.10 -8.29
N ILE A 42 -3.48 35.30 -7.52
CA ILE A 42 -3.43 36.22 -6.39
C ILE A 42 -2.28 37.21 -6.55
N THR A 43 -2.46 38.41 -6.02
CA THR A 43 -1.41 39.44 -5.98
C THR A 43 -1.04 39.74 -4.54
N ILE A 44 0.23 39.61 -4.20
CA ILE A 44 0.77 39.96 -2.87
C ILE A 44 1.40 41.35 -2.96
N GLU A 45 0.83 42.31 -2.21
CA GLU A 45 1.29 43.67 -2.15
C GLU A 45 2.25 43.92 -0.97
N PRO A 46 3.29 44.75 -1.16
CA PRO A 46 4.26 45.01 -0.11
C PRO A 46 3.68 45.79 1.05
N GLY A 47 4.10 45.45 2.28
CA GLY A 47 3.78 46.18 3.50
C GLY A 47 2.31 46.14 3.93
N LYS A 48 1.54 45.25 3.33
CA LYS A 48 0.12 45.05 3.67
C LYS A 48 -0.12 43.61 4.13
N LYS A 49 -1.15 43.44 4.97
CA LYS A 49 -1.75 42.13 5.18
C LYS A 49 -2.67 41.85 4.00
N ASN A 50 -2.29 40.89 3.18
CA ASN A 50 -3.11 40.46 2.05
C ASN A 50 -4.12 39.41 2.57
N GLU A 51 -5.40 39.73 2.53
CA GLU A 51 -6.47 38.81 2.91
C GLU A 51 -7.24 38.39 1.67
N LEU A 52 -7.26 37.09 1.44
CA LEU A 52 -8.05 36.49 0.36
C LEU A 52 -9.49 36.30 0.84
N ALA A 53 -10.44 36.45 -0.06
CA ALA A 53 -11.80 36.01 0.18
C ALA A 53 -11.83 34.50 0.44
N PRO A 54 -12.81 33.98 1.20
CA PRO A 54 -12.98 32.56 1.35
C PRO A 54 -13.07 31.84 -0.01
N ILE A 55 -12.27 30.81 -0.20
CA ILE A 55 -12.30 29.97 -1.39
C ILE A 55 -13.31 28.86 -1.11
N GLN A 56 -14.36 28.80 -1.90
CA GLN A 56 -15.35 27.75 -1.82
C GLN A 56 -15.01 26.68 -2.85
N LEU A 57 -14.68 25.48 -2.37
CA LEU A 57 -14.47 24.32 -3.24
C LEU A 57 -15.84 23.76 -3.68
N LEU A 58 -15.91 23.31 -4.91
CA LEU A 58 -17.10 22.66 -5.45
C LEU A 58 -17.05 21.16 -5.13
N GLU A 59 -18.17 20.62 -4.67
CA GLU A 59 -18.31 19.17 -4.48
C GLU A 59 -18.28 18.45 -5.83
N ARG A 60 -17.59 17.30 -5.84
CA ARG A 60 -17.61 16.39 -6.98
C ARG A 60 -18.91 15.58 -6.98
N ALA A 61 -19.47 15.33 -8.13
CA ALA A 61 -20.56 14.37 -8.25
C ALA A 61 -20.01 12.96 -8.05
N MET A 62 -20.49 12.29 -7.00
CA MET A 62 -20.08 10.93 -6.65
C MET A 62 -21.04 9.91 -7.27
N VAL A 63 -20.51 8.74 -7.61
CA VAL A 63 -21.25 7.62 -8.17
C VAL A 63 -20.72 6.30 -7.62
N THR A 64 -21.59 5.29 -7.55
CA THR A 64 -21.20 3.96 -7.05
C THR A 64 -20.74 3.06 -8.19
N VAL A 65 -19.57 2.45 -8.03
CA VAL A 65 -19.04 1.39 -8.90
C VAL A 65 -19.11 0.07 -8.16
N ARG A 66 -19.70 -0.97 -8.78
CA ARG A 66 -19.87 -2.30 -8.20
C ARG A 66 -19.33 -3.38 -9.11
N GLY A 67 -18.77 -4.40 -8.51
CA GLY A 67 -18.26 -5.55 -9.22
C GLY A 67 -17.90 -6.71 -8.31
N SER A 68 -17.19 -7.68 -8.88
CA SER A 68 -16.69 -8.84 -8.16
C SER A 68 -15.29 -9.22 -8.60
N ILE A 69 -14.54 -9.84 -7.70
CA ILE A 69 -13.19 -10.32 -7.94
C ILE A 69 -13.15 -11.80 -7.63
N LYS A 70 -12.68 -12.59 -8.60
CA LYS A 70 -12.56 -14.05 -8.49
C LYS A 70 -11.22 -14.52 -9.01
N ASP A 71 -10.84 -15.72 -8.59
CA ASP A 71 -9.73 -16.44 -9.22
C ASP A 71 -10.18 -17.19 -10.49
N SER A 72 -9.23 -17.78 -11.21
CA SER A 72 -9.50 -18.58 -12.42
C SER A 72 -10.31 -19.86 -12.16
N SER A 73 -10.47 -20.26 -10.89
CA SER A 73 -11.33 -21.36 -10.45
C SER A 73 -12.72 -20.90 -10.02
N ASN A 74 -13.03 -19.59 -10.21
CA ASN A 74 -14.27 -18.93 -9.84
C ASN A 74 -14.51 -18.84 -8.31
N ASN A 75 -13.45 -18.98 -7.50
CA ASN A 75 -13.53 -18.69 -6.08
C ASN A 75 -13.49 -17.18 -5.84
N PRO A 76 -14.29 -16.64 -4.93
CA PRO A 76 -14.19 -15.24 -4.55
C PRO A 76 -12.86 -14.96 -3.87
N ILE A 77 -12.23 -13.85 -4.21
CA ILE A 77 -10.99 -13.40 -3.60
C ILE A 77 -11.09 -11.92 -3.26
N TRP A 78 -10.39 -11.52 -2.23
CA TRP A 78 -10.23 -10.10 -1.92
C TRP A 78 -9.07 -9.52 -2.72
N ALA A 79 -9.24 -8.33 -3.30
CA ALA A 79 -8.19 -7.53 -3.89
C ALA A 79 -8.56 -6.05 -3.77
N GLU A 80 -7.58 -5.18 -3.83
CA GLU A 80 -7.82 -3.75 -3.88
C GLU A 80 -8.21 -3.33 -5.29
N ILE A 81 -9.12 -2.36 -5.36
CA ILE A 81 -9.51 -1.73 -6.62
C ILE A 81 -8.92 -0.32 -6.65
N VAL A 82 -8.16 -0.07 -7.68
CA VAL A 82 -7.49 1.22 -7.92
C VAL A 82 -8.06 1.84 -9.20
N PHE A 83 -8.43 3.10 -9.13
CA PHE A 83 -8.85 3.88 -10.29
C PHE A 83 -7.66 4.70 -10.79
N VAL A 84 -7.33 4.57 -12.05
CA VAL A 84 -6.15 5.16 -12.67
C VAL A 84 -6.60 6.15 -13.74
N ASP A 85 -6.00 7.35 -13.76
CA ASP A 85 -6.24 8.32 -14.83
C ASP A 85 -5.83 7.70 -16.18
N PRO A 86 -6.71 7.70 -17.19
CA PRO A 86 -6.39 7.09 -18.48
C PRO A 86 -5.22 7.74 -19.22
N ASN A 87 -4.86 8.98 -18.86
CA ASN A 87 -3.80 9.77 -19.49
C ASN A 87 -2.51 9.83 -18.63
N ASP A 88 -2.56 9.37 -17.37
CA ASP A 88 -1.45 9.41 -16.43
C ASP A 88 -1.51 8.20 -15.49
N ASP A 89 -0.76 7.17 -15.81
CA ASP A 89 -0.76 5.91 -15.06
C ASP A 89 -0.17 6.06 -13.63
N GLU A 90 0.51 7.18 -13.32
CA GLU A 90 0.99 7.51 -11.98
C GLU A 90 -0.11 8.16 -11.12
N ASN A 91 -1.11 8.77 -11.76
CA ASN A 91 -2.25 9.38 -11.07
C ASN A 91 -3.28 8.29 -10.72
N ARG A 92 -3.10 7.72 -9.53
CA ARG A 92 -3.90 6.61 -9.00
C ARG A 92 -4.77 7.10 -7.85
N PHE A 93 -6.00 6.61 -7.81
CA PHE A 93 -6.96 6.89 -6.77
C PHE A 93 -7.41 5.58 -6.11
N TRP A 94 -7.20 5.49 -4.80
CA TRP A 94 -7.70 4.41 -3.95
C TRP A 94 -8.98 4.89 -3.28
N PRO A 95 -10.14 4.36 -3.66
CA PRO A 95 -11.38 4.74 -3.02
C PRO A 95 -11.39 4.26 -1.59
N MET A 96 -11.93 5.06 -0.68
CA MET A 96 -12.18 4.59 0.67
C MET A 96 -13.25 3.50 0.65
N TRP A 97 -13.05 2.47 1.45
CA TRP A 97 -14.03 1.41 1.63
C TRP A 97 -15.32 2.02 2.16
N ASP A 98 -16.42 1.85 1.42
CA ASP A 98 -17.73 2.30 1.89
C ASP A 98 -18.30 1.25 2.87
N ASN A 99 -18.16 1.53 4.16
CA ASN A 99 -18.70 0.70 5.23
C ASN A 99 -20.25 0.67 5.26
N ASP A 100 -20.91 1.55 4.52
CA ASP A 100 -22.38 1.63 4.45
C ASP A 100 -22.98 0.62 3.47
N VAL A 101 -22.16 -0.02 2.62
CA VAL A 101 -22.63 -1.04 1.69
C VAL A 101 -22.77 -2.37 2.39
N THR A 102 -23.98 -2.67 2.85
CA THR A 102 -24.32 -3.96 3.46
C THR A 102 -24.77 -4.98 2.40
N GLY A 103 -24.48 -6.27 2.66
CA GLY A 103 -24.99 -7.38 1.83
C GLY A 103 -24.12 -7.73 0.62
N LEU A 104 -22.87 -7.31 0.60
CA LEU A 104 -21.89 -7.83 -0.37
C LEU A 104 -21.53 -9.27 -0.01
N SER A 105 -21.42 -10.12 -1.04
CA SER A 105 -20.85 -11.47 -0.90
C SER A 105 -19.33 -11.40 -0.92
N ASP A 106 -18.68 -12.47 -0.46
CA ASP A 106 -17.21 -12.57 -0.56
C ASP A 106 -16.75 -12.32 -2.00
N GLY A 107 -15.74 -11.49 -2.15
CA GLY A 107 -15.21 -11.08 -3.45
C GLY A 107 -15.99 -9.98 -4.17
N ASP A 108 -17.15 -9.54 -3.66
CA ASP A 108 -17.86 -8.40 -4.22
C ASP A 108 -17.30 -7.08 -3.65
N PHE A 109 -17.38 -6.02 -4.46
CA PHE A 109 -17.01 -4.68 -4.02
C PHE A 109 -18.02 -3.62 -4.44
N ALA A 110 -18.06 -2.53 -3.68
CA ALA A 110 -18.80 -1.33 -4.01
C ALA A 110 -18.04 -0.11 -3.47
N TYR A 111 -17.77 0.84 -4.34
CA TYR A 111 -17.04 2.07 -4.01
C TYR A 111 -17.79 3.28 -4.50
N GLU A 112 -17.79 4.34 -3.70
CA GLU A 112 -18.18 5.69 -4.15
C GLU A 112 -16.95 6.41 -4.67
N ILE A 113 -17.03 6.88 -5.92
CA ILE A 113 -15.94 7.59 -6.58
C ILE A 113 -16.46 8.81 -7.32
N PRO A 114 -15.61 9.81 -7.60
CA PRO A 114 -15.96 10.93 -8.47
C PRO A 114 -16.34 10.45 -9.88
N GLN A 115 -17.28 11.15 -10.53
CA GLN A 115 -17.49 10.96 -11.96
C GLN A 115 -16.23 11.26 -12.75
N GLY A 116 -15.95 10.46 -13.78
CA GLY A 116 -14.73 10.61 -14.60
C GLY A 116 -14.53 9.43 -15.54
N ASP A 117 -13.43 9.50 -16.26
CA ASP A 117 -12.91 8.42 -17.08
C ASP A 117 -11.75 7.74 -16.36
N TYR A 118 -11.80 6.42 -16.23
CA TYR A 118 -10.80 5.65 -15.47
C TYR A 118 -10.43 4.36 -16.18
N LYS A 119 -9.17 3.97 -16.08
CA LYS A 119 -8.78 2.57 -16.12
C LYS A 119 -8.95 2.01 -14.71
N ILE A 120 -9.50 0.80 -14.58
CA ILE A 120 -9.76 0.20 -13.27
C ILE A 120 -8.82 -1.00 -13.11
N LEU A 121 -8.03 -1.01 -12.04
CA LEU A 121 -7.03 -2.04 -11.73
C LEU A 121 -7.48 -2.81 -10.49
N ALA A 122 -7.40 -4.13 -10.54
CA ALA A 122 -7.49 -5.00 -9.35
C ALA A 122 -6.11 -5.53 -9.02
N GLU A 123 -5.67 -5.32 -7.77
CA GLU A 123 -4.34 -5.76 -7.32
C GLU A 123 -4.35 -6.35 -5.92
N ARG A 124 -3.39 -7.26 -5.66
CA ARG A 124 -3.13 -7.82 -4.35
C ARG A 124 -1.67 -7.63 -3.99
N PHE A 125 -1.45 -7.10 -2.79
CA PHE A 125 -0.09 -6.85 -2.29
C PHE A 125 0.62 -8.11 -1.76
N ASP A 126 -0.11 -9.23 -1.59
CA ASP A 126 0.50 -10.50 -1.17
C ASP A 126 1.25 -11.22 -2.32
N GLY A 127 1.19 -10.67 -3.52
CA GLY A 127 1.86 -11.22 -4.69
C GLY A 127 1.30 -12.56 -5.21
N LEU A 128 0.28 -13.14 -4.55
CA LEU A 128 -0.27 -14.46 -4.93
C LEU A 128 -1.04 -14.45 -6.25
N TYR A 129 -1.43 -13.26 -6.71
CA TYR A 129 -2.16 -13.08 -7.95
C TYR A 129 -1.51 -12.00 -8.80
N LYS A 130 -1.64 -12.11 -10.10
CA LYS A 130 -1.25 -11.05 -11.03
C LYS A 130 -2.29 -9.94 -10.95
N SER A 131 -1.83 -8.70 -10.88
CA SER A 131 -2.71 -7.53 -11.03
C SER A 131 -3.31 -7.53 -12.44
N ALA A 132 -4.55 -7.08 -12.57
CA ALA A 132 -5.24 -7.02 -13.85
C ALA A 132 -6.04 -5.74 -13.99
N PHE A 133 -5.90 -5.07 -15.14
CA PHE A 133 -6.84 -4.02 -15.53
C PHE A 133 -8.17 -4.62 -15.99
N TYR A 134 -9.23 -3.85 -15.78
CA TYR A 134 -10.53 -4.18 -16.36
C TYR A 134 -10.44 -4.16 -17.89
N ASP A 135 -10.86 -5.26 -18.50
CA ASP A 135 -10.82 -5.53 -19.92
C ASP A 135 -12.11 -6.30 -20.28
N ALA A 136 -13.15 -5.56 -20.63
CA ALA A 136 -14.49 -6.12 -20.87
C ALA A 136 -14.56 -6.98 -22.13
N ASP A 137 -13.76 -6.66 -23.14
CA ASP A 137 -13.74 -7.36 -24.43
C ASP A 137 -12.63 -8.42 -24.52
N SER A 138 -11.82 -8.56 -23.46
CA SER A 138 -10.75 -9.55 -23.34
C SER A 138 -9.71 -9.46 -24.47
N ASN A 139 -9.40 -8.24 -24.90
CA ASN A 139 -8.40 -7.99 -25.95
C ASN A 139 -6.96 -7.87 -25.41
N GLY A 140 -6.79 -7.90 -24.09
CA GLY A 140 -5.51 -7.78 -23.39
C GLY A 140 -5.05 -6.35 -23.14
N SER A 141 -5.91 -5.36 -23.36
CA SER A 141 -5.66 -3.95 -23.09
C SER A 141 -6.63 -3.43 -22.04
N ALA A 142 -6.16 -2.51 -21.18
CA ALA A 142 -7.04 -1.85 -20.22
C ALA A 142 -8.12 -1.01 -20.91
N ASP A 143 -9.37 -1.25 -20.55
CA ASP A 143 -10.48 -0.41 -20.99
C ASP A 143 -10.55 0.89 -20.20
N VAL A 144 -10.88 1.98 -20.90
CA VAL A 144 -11.29 3.23 -20.26
C VAL A 144 -12.78 3.19 -20.01
N VAL A 145 -13.16 3.23 -18.75
CA VAL A 145 -14.58 3.23 -18.33
C VAL A 145 -15.00 4.65 -18.03
N SER A 146 -15.95 5.18 -18.83
CA SER A 146 -16.59 6.49 -18.58
C SER A 146 -17.67 6.34 -17.50
N ILE A 147 -17.39 6.83 -16.32
CA ILE A 147 -18.25 6.71 -15.14
C ILE A 147 -18.99 8.03 -14.92
N THR A 148 -20.18 8.14 -15.45
CA THR A 148 -21.06 9.33 -15.34
C THR A 148 -22.32 9.08 -14.49
N SER A 149 -22.55 7.82 -14.10
CA SER A 149 -23.62 7.37 -13.22
C SER A 149 -23.21 6.07 -12.57
N ASN A 150 -24.02 5.53 -11.66
CA ASN A 150 -23.74 4.24 -11.01
C ASN A 150 -23.48 3.14 -12.05
N VAL A 151 -22.39 2.42 -11.87
CA VAL A 151 -21.93 1.34 -12.75
C VAL A 151 -21.90 0.02 -11.99
N THR A 152 -22.33 -1.04 -12.64
CA THR A 152 -22.30 -2.41 -12.09
C THR A 152 -21.66 -3.36 -13.10
N GLY A 153 -21.15 -4.50 -12.63
CA GLY A 153 -20.58 -5.53 -13.50
C GLY A 153 -19.11 -5.31 -13.86
N ILE A 154 -18.39 -4.51 -13.09
CA ILE A 154 -16.94 -4.39 -13.19
C ILE A 154 -16.35 -5.65 -12.52
N ASN A 155 -16.21 -6.73 -13.29
CA ASN A 155 -15.78 -8.02 -12.75
C ASN A 155 -14.36 -8.36 -13.18
N PHE A 156 -13.59 -8.93 -12.24
CA PHE A 156 -12.22 -9.35 -12.47
C PHE A 156 -12.07 -10.86 -12.27
N ILE A 157 -11.21 -11.45 -13.10
CA ILE A 157 -10.68 -12.81 -12.89
C ILE A 157 -9.16 -12.65 -12.76
N LEU A 158 -8.63 -12.83 -11.55
CA LEU A 158 -7.19 -12.73 -11.32
C LEU A 158 -6.53 -14.11 -11.49
N GLU A 159 -5.43 -14.12 -12.22
CA GLU A 159 -4.60 -15.31 -12.41
C GLU A 159 -3.69 -15.47 -11.19
N SER A 160 -3.72 -16.66 -10.57
CA SER A 160 -2.79 -16.97 -9.48
C SER A 160 -1.36 -17.06 -9.99
N ARG A 161 -0.40 -16.60 -9.18
CA ARG A 161 1.03 -16.82 -9.42
C ARG A 161 1.48 -18.10 -8.76
N PRO A 162 2.36 -18.88 -9.40
CA PRO A 162 3.10 -19.90 -8.69
C PRO A 162 3.92 -19.27 -7.56
N THR A 163 4.12 -20.00 -6.47
CA THR A 163 4.83 -19.50 -5.29
C THR A 163 5.90 -20.48 -4.84
N ALA A 164 6.97 -19.95 -4.24
CA ALA A 164 7.89 -20.68 -3.38
C ALA A 164 7.37 -20.69 -1.94
N THR A 165 7.78 -21.68 -1.18
CA THR A 165 7.59 -21.69 0.27
C THR A 165 8.87 -21.20 0.95
N VAL A 166 8.76 -20.23 1.84
CA VAL A 166 9.88 -19.76 2.67
C VAL A 166 9.59 -20.11 4.12
N THR A 167 10.56 -20.75 4.79
CA THR A 167 10.49 -21.02 6.23
C THR A 167 11.56 -20.23 6.95
N ILE A 168 11.22 -19.65 8.10
CA ILE A 168 12.12 -18.90 8.94
C ILE A 168 11.69 -19.05 10.40
N LYS A 169 12.63 -19.17 11.31
CA LYS A 169 12.38 -19.24 12.76
C LYS A 169 12.91 -18.00 13.46
N LEU A 170 12.05 -17.33 14.22
CA LEU A 170 12.37 -16.10 14.92
C LEU A 170 12.37 -16.33 16.43
N LEU A 171 13.49 -16.02 17.07
CA LEU A 171 13.65 -16.13 18.51
C LEU A 171 14.19 -14.81 19.09
N ASP A 172 13.80 -14.50 20.32
CA ASP A 172 14.43 -13.43 21.08
C ASP A 172 15.90 -13.78 21.40
N ALA A 173 16.81 -12.88 21.11
CA ALA A 173 18.26 -13.10 21.24
C ALA A 173 18.72 -13.37 22.70
N ASN A 174 17.98 -12.90 23.71
CA ASN A 174 18.33 -13.00 25.11
C ASN A 174 17.63 -14.18 25.81
N THR A 175 16.33 -14.38 25.48
CA THR A 175 15.50 -15.37 26.18
C THR A 175 15.33 -16.67 25.41
N SER A 176 15.59 -16.65 24.09
CA SER A 176 15.28 -17.74 23.14
C SER A 176 13.80 -18.07 23.05
N GLU A 177 12.91 -17.19 23.52
CA GLU A 177 11.47 -17.35 23.37
C GLU A 177 11.05 -17.03 21.93
N PRO A 178 9.96 -17.63 21.41
CA PRO A 178 9.43 -17.34 20.10
C PRO A 178 9.02 -15.87 19.94
N VAL A 179 9.49 -15.21 18.87
CA VAL A 179 9.01 -13.88 18.51
C VAL A 179 7.67 -14.00 17.82
N LYS A 180 6.68 -13.24 18.30
CA LYS A 180 5.32 -13.17 17.77
C LYS A 180 5.16 -11.89 16.93
N TYR A 181 4.16 -11.89 16.03
CA TYR A 181 3.76 -10.69 15.27
C TYR A 181 4.89 -10.06 14.46
N ALA A 182 5.62 -10.87 13.71
CA ALA A 182 6.60 -10.38 12.75
C ALA A 182 5.95 -10.20 11.36
N TRP A 183 6.46 -9.23 10.61
CA TRP A 183 6.16 -9.03 9.21
C TRP A 183 7.44 -9.10 8.38
N PHE A 184 7.25 -9.38 7.11
CA PHE A 184 8.30 -9.72 6.18
C PHE A 184 8.07 -8.95 4.88
N ASP A 185 9.00 -8.09 4.52
CA ASP A 185 8.91 -7.27 3.32
C ASP A 185 9.92 -7.77 2.29
N PHE A 186 9.41 -8.29 1.18
CA PHE A 186 10.23 -8.75 0.06
C PHE A 186 10.30 -7.66 -0.99
N PHE A 187 11.47 -7.04 -1.09
CA PHE A 187 11.78 -6.03 -2.09
C PHE A 187 12.38 -6.68 -3.31
N ASP A 188 12.00 -6.26 -4.50
CA ASP A 188 12.67 -6.68 -5.72
C ASP A 188 14.17 -6.33 -5.64
N ALA A 189 15.05 -7.29 -5.96
CA ALA A 189 16.49 -7.09 -5.80
C ALA A 189 17.10 -6.18 -6.88
N GLU A 190 16.40 -5.98 -8.00
CA GLU A 190 16.89 -5.22 -9.16
C GLU A 190 16.18 -3.87 -9.31
N ASP A 191 14.96 -3.72 -8.74
CA ASP A 191 14.14 -2.50 -8.83
C ASP A 191 13.62 -2.08 -7.46
N GLU A 192 14.28 -1.10 -6.83
CA GLU A 192 13.89 -0.54 -5.52
C GLU A 192 12.52 0.18 -5.54
N PHE A 193 12.02 0.54 -6.73
CA PHE A 193 10.71 1.16 -6.90
C PHE A 193 9.59 0.16 -7.23
N ALA A 194 9.95 -1.12 -7.41
CA ALA A 194 8.94 -2.16 -7.58
C ALA A 194 8.07 -2.29 -6.32
N PRO A 195 6.79 -2.65 -6.48
CA PRO A 195 5.92 -2.87 -5.33
C PRO A 195 6.49 -3.92 -4.38
N ILE A 196 6.47 -3.63 -3.08
CA ILE A 196 6.86 -4.56 -2.03
C ILE A 196 5.90 -5.74 -2.05
N VAL A 197 6.44 -6.96 -1.99
CA VAL A 197 5.64 -8.17 -1.86
C VAL A 197 5.49 -8.48 -0.37
N PHE A 198 4.25 -8.37 0.14
CA PHE A 198 3.88 -8.81 1.47
C PHE A 198 3.47 -10.28 1.39
N PRO A 199 4.24 -11.21 1.94
CA PRO A 199 3.95 -12.63 1.76
C PRO A 199 2.66 -13.03 2.48
N HIS A 200 1.95 -14.00 1.91
CA HIS A 200 0.84 -14.59 2.61
C HIS A 200 1.35 -15.46 3.77
N LEU A 201 1.05 -15.02 4.98
CA LEU A 201 1.16 -15.80 6.20
C LEU A 201 -0.08 -16.68 6.31
N GLY A 202 0.10 -17.98 6.37
CA GLY A 202 -1.00 -18.87 6.79
C GLY A 202 -1.54 -18.45 8.16
N MET A 203 -2.73 -18.96 8.55
CA MET A 203 -3.25 -18.69 9.90
C MET A 203 -2.27 -19.23 10.94
N ILE A 204 -1.60 -18.33 11.68
CA ILE A 204 -0.70 -18.67 12.78
C ILE A 204 -1.42 -18.37 14.07
N ASP A 205 -1.56 -19.41 14.92
CA ASP A 205 -2.03 -19.24 16.30
C ASP A 205 -0.85 -18.90 17.21
N PHE A 206 -0.55 -17.62 17.35
CA PHE A 206 0.53 -17.11 18.20
C PHE A 206 0.34 -17.41 19.69
N GLU A 207 -0.89 -17.66 20.12
CA GLU A 207 -1.19 -17.98 21.51
C GLU A 207 -1.10 -19.49 21.79
N SER A 208 -0.91 -20.30 20.76
CA SER A 208 -0.68 -21.72 20.93
C SER A 208 0.61 -22.00 21.69
N PRO A 209 0.58 -22.80 22.76
CA PRO A 209 1.80 -23.19 23.45
C PRO A 209 2.76 -24.04 22.59
N SER A 210 2.33 -24.48 21.43
CA SER A 210 3.17 -25.18 20.45
C SER A 210 3.80 -24.27 19.40
N PHE A 211 3.48 -22.98 19.39
CA PHE A 211 4.17 -22.03 18.51
C PHE A 211 5.64 -21.89 18.93
N ASP A 212 6.52 -22.25 18.04
CA ASP A 212 7.95 -22.33 18.33
C ASP A 212 8.78 -21.22 17.63
N GLY A 213 8.09 -20.22 17.10
CA GLY A 213 8.71 -19.10 16.35
C GLY A 213 8.86 -19.37 14.86
N THR A 214 8.39 -20.51 14.34
CA THR A 214 8.52 -20.83 12.93
C THR A 214 7.39 -20.18 12.12
N TYR A 215 7.79 -19.40 11.11
CA TYR A 215 6.93 -18.80 10.11
C TYR A 215 7.06 -19.56 8.79
N THR A 216 5.93 -19.78 8.13
CA THR A 216 5.88 -20.36 6.79
C THR A 216 5.16 -19.38 5.88
N LEU A 217 5.86 -18.93 4.84
CA LEU A 217 5.44 -17.87 3.95
C LEU A 217 5.26 -18.43 2.53
N SER A 218 4.26 -17.95 1.81
CA SER A 218 4.13 -18.17 0.37
C SER A 218 4.50 -16.88 -0.36
N VAL A 219 5.51 -16.95 -1.21
CA VAL A 219 6.09 -15.81 -1.94
C VAL A 219 6.24 -16.18 -3.41
N PRO A 220 5.86 -15.34 -4.37
CA PRO A 220 6.14 -15.58 -5.79
C PRO A 220 7.62 -15.84 -6.03
N GLY A 221 7.95 -16.68 -7.01
CA GLY A 221 9.33 -16.85 -7.44
C GLY A 221 9.92 -15.54 -7.95
N GLY A 222 11.17 -15.28 -7.61
CA GLY A 222 11.86 -14.05 -7.94
C GLY A 222 13.17 -13.89 -7.17
N SER A 223 13.80 -12.75 -7.37
CA SER A 223 15.01 -12.34 -6.63
C SER A 223 14.65 -11.18 -5.73
N TYR A 224 14.86 -11.34 -4.43
CA TYR A 224 14.40 -10.38 -3.43
C TYR A 224 15.51 -10.03 -2.44
N LYS A 225 15.41 -8.83 -1.86
CA LYS A 225 16.02 -8.48 -0.57
C LYS A 225 14.92 -8.59 0.50
N LEU A 226 15.24 -9.17 1.64
CA LEU A 226 14.27 -9.41 2.71
C LEU A 226 14.56 -8.53 3.90
N GLU A 227 13.54 -7.78 4.30
CA GLU A 227 13.45 -7.08 5.56
C GLU A 227 12.53 -7.85 6.51
N LEU A 228 12.90 -7.86 7.77
CA LEU A 228 12.13 -8.48 8.83
C LEU A 228 11.97 -7.46 9.97
N ALA A 229 10.73 -7.22 10.35
CA ALA A 229 10.39 -6.31 11.43
C ALA A 229 9.39 -6.94 12.41
N SER A 230 9.42 -6.47 13.65
CA SER A 230 8.50 -6.83 14.71
C SER A 230 8.41 -5.68 15.72
N PRO A 231 7.23 -5.42 16.37
CA PRO A 231 7.01 -4.23 17.18
C PRO A 231 8.02 -4.03 18.32
N GLU A 232 8.48 -5.10 18.93
CA GLU A 232 9.33 -5.06 20.13
C GLU A 232 10.81 -5.25 19.81
N TYR A 233 11.15 -5.46 18.52
CA TYR A 233 12.49 -5.84 18.09
C TYR A 233 13.06 -4.84 17.09
N LYS A 234 14.38 -4.82 16.95
CA LYS A 234 15.06 -4.08 15.92
C LYS A 234 14.76 -4.70 14.55
N GLU A 235 14.49 -3.86 13.60
CA GLU A 235 14.38 -4.23 12.19
C GLU A 235 15.71 -4.75 11.67
N VAL A 236 15.69 -5.82 10.91
CA VAL A 236 16.89 -6.45 10.37
C VAL A 236 16.73 -6.82 8.90
N TYR A 237 17.83 -6.72 8.17
CA TYR A 237 17.94 -7.16 6.77
C TYR A 237 18.81 -8.41 6.68
N GLN A 238 18.47 -9.29 5.76
CA GLN A 238 19.35 -10.40 5.42
C GLN A 238 20.56 -9.86 4.63
N ILE A 239 21.76 -10.15 5.08
CA ILE A 239 23.01 -9.76 4.43
C ILE A 239 23.92 -10.97 4.21
N LEU A 240 25.03 -10.80 3.49
CA LEU A 240 26.15 -11.73 3.50
C LEU A 240 27.26 -11.17 4.37
N ASP A 241 27.73 -11.98 5.30
CA ASP A 241 28.89 -11.63 6.13
C ASP A 241 30.20 -11.58 5.30
N GLU A 242 31.32 -11.16 5.91
CA GLU A 242 32.65 -11.10 5.25
C GLU A 242 33.10 -12.45 4.67
N SER A 243 32.55 -13.55 5.14
CA SER A 243 32.85 -14.91 4.69
C SER A 243 31.85 -15.41 3.62
N GLY A 244 30.85 -14.59 3.26
CA GLY A 244 29.81 -14.92 2.31
C GLY A 244 28.69 -15.82 2.87
N ASN A 245 28.57 -15.94 4.20
CA ASN A 245 27.46 -16.64 4.83
C ASN A 245 26.30 -15.67 5.09
N THR A 246 25.10 -16.20 5.11
CA THR A 246 23.89 -15.43 5.49
C THR A 246 23.98 -14.96 6.93
N ALA A 247 23.78 -13.67 7.13
CA ALA A 247 23.68 -13.01 8.43
C ALA A 247 22.46 -12.08 8.46
N TRP A 248 22.12 -11.56 9.64
CA TRP A 248 21.02 -10.64 9.84
C TRP A 248 21.51 -9.45 10.64
N GLU A 249 21.42 -8.26 10.08
CA GLU A 249 21.91 -7.04 10.69
C GLU A 249 20.93 -5.89 10.52
N THR A 250 21.00 -4.93 11.46
CA THR A 250 20.35 -3.63 11.34
C THR A 250 21.13 -2.79 10.34
N SER A 251 20.89 -2.98 9.06
CA SER A 251 21.58 -2.28 7.99
C SER A 251 20.57 -1.54 7.10
N GLU A 252 21.08 -0.79 6.14
CA GLU A 252 20.24 -0.17 5.13
C GLU A 252 19.94 -1.17 4.01
N TRP A 253 18.80 -0.98 3.34
CA TRP A 253 18.31 -1.82 2.24
C TRP A 253 19.38 -2.12 1.17
N GLU A 254 20.23 -1.14 0.85
CA GLU A 254 21.26 -1.28 -0.19
C GLU A 254 22.22 -2.44 0.10
N ASN A 255 22.45 -2.74 1.38
CA ASN A 255 23.35 -3.79 1.83
C ASN A 255 22.70 -5.17 1.91
N GLY A 256 21.39 -5.26 1.67
CA GLY A 256 20.62 -6.50 1.71
C GLY A 256 21.13 -7.54 0.71
N ALA A 257 21.30 -8.79 1.16
CA ALA A 257 21.64 -9.92 0.32
C ALA A 257 20.45 -10.31 -0.58
N THR A 258 20.73 -10.67 -1.83
CA THR A 258 19.72 -11.18 -2.73
C THR A 258 19.39 -12.64 -2.44
N ILE A 259 18.10 -12.93 -2.21
CA ILE A 259 17.54 -14.27 -2.10
C ILE A 259 16.85 -14.60 -3.40
N THR A 260 17.18 -15.74 -4.00
CA THR A 260 16.45 -16.22 -5.18
C THR A 260 15.47 -17.31 -4.77
N LEU A 261 14.18 -17.05 -4.98
CA LEU A 261 13.10 -17.98 -4.72
C LEU A 261 12.63 -18.62 -6.03
N ILE A 262 12.48 -19.95 -6.02
CA ILE A 262 12.03 -20.72 -7.18
C ILE A 262 10.65 -21.30 -6.89
N ASP A 263 9.71 -21.04 -7.78
CA ASP A 263 8.34 -21.57 -7.67
C ASP A 263 8.30 -23.07 -7.40
N GLY A 264 7.45 -23.47 -6.47
CA GLY A 264 7.29 -24.86 -6.05
C GLY A 264 8.37 -25.38 -5.12
N ASN A 265 9.45 -24.64 -4.88
CA ASN A 265 10.52 -25.05 -3.97
C ASN A 265 10.29 -24.48 -2.56
N THR A 266 10.94 -25.11 -1.59
CA THR A 266 11.03 -24.62 -0.21
C THR A 266 12.43 -24.07 0.03
N THR A 267 12.51 -22.83 0.54
CA THR A 267 13.74 -22.17 0.97
C THR A 267 13.67 -22.01 2.50
N ASP A 268 14.63 -22.59 3.21
CA ASP A 268 14.76 -22.43 4.67
C ASP A 268 15.81 -21.35 4.95
N LEU A 269 15.40 -20.26 5.60
CA LEU A 269 16.26 -19.15 5.98
C LEU A 269 16.87 -19.36 7.38
N GLY A 270 16.58 -20.49 8.02
CA GLY A 270 17.14 -20.85 9.33
C GLY A 270 16.53 -20.08 10.49
N THR A 271 17.33 -19.92 11.54
CA THR A 271 16.93 -19.22 12.78
C THR A 271 17.55 -17.85 12.86
N VAL A 272 16.71 -16.85 13.11
CA VAL A 272 17.12 -15.45 13.36
C VAL A 272 16.85 -15.12 14.81
N ASN A 273 17.89 -14.62 15.48
CA ASN A 273 17.78 -14.13 16.86
C ASN A 273 17.66 -12.62 16.83
N LEU A 274 16.50 -12.09 17.21
CA LEU A 274 16.19 -10.67 17.17
C LEU A 274 16.57 -9.99 18.50
N GLU A 275 17.21 -8.84 18.41
CA GLU A 275 17.49 -8.00 19.58
C GLU A 275 16.29 -7.07 19.83
N ALA A 276 15.86 -6.99 21.10
CA ALA A 276 14.83 -6.04 21.49
C ALA A 276 15.26 -4.59 21.17
N ASN A 277 14.31 -3.79 20.68
CA ASN A 277 14.59 -2.39 20.33
C ASN A 277 14.69 -1.45 21.53
N GLY A 278 14.36 -1.94 22.74
CA GLY A 278 14.43 -1.18 23.99
C GLY A 278 13.21 -0.28 24.24
N PHE A 279 12.21 -0.32 23.38
CA PHE A 279 10.92 0.33 23.65
C PHE A 279 10.10 -0.52 24.60
N SER A 280 9.46 0.09 25.59
CA SER A 280 8.49 -0.60 26.44
C SER A 280 7.09 -0.50 25.82
N ASP A 281 6.21 -1.46 26.11
CA ASP A 281 4.80 -1.50 25.66
C ASP A 281 4.03 -0.18 25.82
N ALA A 282 4.50 0.74 26.66
CA ALA A 282 3.87 2.03 26.92
C ALA A 282 4.08 3.07 25.79
N GLU A 283 5.01 2.87 24.88
CA GLU A 283 5.38 3.85 23.84
C GLU A 283 4.81 3.53 22.44
N PHE A 284 4.19 2.38 22.25
CA PHE A 284 3.73 1.91 20.93
C PHE A 284 2.30 2.27 20.52
N TYR A 285 1.68 3.28 21.16
CA TYR A 285 0.34 3.75 20.77
C TYR A 285 0.37 4.78 19.62
N GLY A 286 1.09 4.48 18.51
CA GLY A 286 1.26 5.41 17.38
C GLY A 286 0.71 4.93 16.03
N PHE A 287 0.41 3.66 15.86
CA PHE A 287 -0.21 3.14 14.64
C PHE A 287 -1.55 2.46 14.97
N GLY A 288 -2.51 3.30 15.32
CA GLY A 288 -3.91 2.87 15.31
C GLY A 288 -4.37 2.74 13.87
N TRP A 289 -4.67 1.54 13.45
CA TRP A 289 -5.68 1.35 12.42
C TRP A 289 -6.95 1.98 13.00
N LEU A 290 -7.37 3.09 12.42
CA LEU A 290 -8.67 3.64 12.71
C LEU A 290 -9.70 2.69 12.09
N ASP A 291 -10.46 2.02 12.95
CA ASP A 291 -11.68 1.31 12.60
C ASP A 291 -12.69 2.27 11.94
#